data_4f39e75db396c73489e7554db579e47a
#
_entry.id   4f39e75db396c73489e7554db579e47a
#
_cell.length_a   1.000
_cell.length_b   1.000
_cell.length_c   1.000
_cell.angle_alpha   90.00
_cell.angle_beta   90.00
_cell.angle_gamma   90.00
#
_symmetry.space_group_name_H-M   'P 1'
#
loop_
_entity.id
_entity.type
_entity.pdbx_description
1 polymer ?
#
loop_
_entity_poly.entity_id
_entity_poly.type
_entity_poly.pdbx_seq_one_letter_code
_entity_poly.pdbx_strand_id
1 'polypeptide(L)'
;MLLDLFVYFAQFPATAGIKKGIATKGKSNMEEYGTILKAIDNLEDKQLVPEIENYVYGQSFDELKQRIDKLAGSFLFVDYGEVDMQGDGHRSFECTQRIAVTVAMKLSDNADMLERMIANDRTLQMVAKIHAHLMADAERGNLYWMDRDSVTNCEIVPFVSAELHSYGWTLMLSAKGADILDTHQLARRLMRE
;
A
#
# COMPACT_ATOMS: atom_id res chain seq x y z
N MET A 1 -3.49 6.67 10.85
CA MET A 1 -3.20 6.95 9.43
C MET A 1 -2.24 5.94 8.79
N LEU A 2 -0.95 5.83 9.17
CA LEU A 2 -0.03 4.87 8.53
C LEU A 2 -0.44 3.41 8.75
N LEU A 3 -0.94 3.08 9.92
CA LEU A 3 -1.45 1.75 10.23
C LEU A 3 -2.74 1.44 9.47
N ASP A 4 -3.63 2.42 9.33
CA ASP A 4 -4.85 2.27 8.52
C ASP A 4 -4.51 2.02 7.05
N LEU A 5 -3.54 2.77 6.53
CA LEU A 5 -3.01 2.58 5.18
C LEU A 5 -2.44 1.17 5.00
N PHE A 6 -1.64 0.72 5.97
CA PHE A 6 -1.09 -0.63 5.99
C PHE A 6 -2.19 -1.71 5.94
N VAL A 7 -3.18 -1.61 6.84
CA VAL A 7 -4.30 -2.58 6.90
C VAL A 7 -5.16 -2.52 5.65
N TYR A 8 -5.41 -1.30 5.13
CA TYR A 8 -6.20 -1.14 3.92
C TYR A 8 -5.55 -1.85 2.73
N PHE A 9 -4.27 -1.63 2.48
CA PHE A 9 -3.60 -2.29 1.35
C PHE A 9 -3.33 -3.79 1.58
N ALA A 10 -3.32 -4.23 2.84
CA ALA A 10 -3.22 -5.66 3.17
C ALA A 10 -4.42 -6.50 2.71
N GLN A 11 -5.56 -5.90 2.36
CA GLN A 11 -6.72 -6.64 1.84
C GLN A 11 -6.56 -7.12 0.38
N PHE A 12 -5.59 -6.58 -0.37
CA PHE A 12 -5.43 -6.92 -1.78
C PHE A 12 -4.65 -8.22 -2.02
N PRO A 13 -3.44 -8.41 -1.46
CA PRO A 13 -2.64 -9.60 -1.75
C PRO A 13 -3.16 -10.87 -1.07
N ALA A 14 -2.60 -11.99 -1.46
CA ALA A 14 -2.84 -13.26 -0.78
C ALA A 14 -2.42 -13.18 0.70
N THR A 15 -3.28 -13.64 1.61
CA THR A 15 -3.07 -13.57 3.08
C THR A 15 -1.78 -14.26 3.51
N ALA A 16 -1.40 -15.34 2.84
CA ALA A 16 -0.15 -16.05 3.11
C ALA A 16 1.10 -15.16 2.94
N GLY A 17 1.07 -14.26 1.94
CA GLY A 17 2.15 -13.31 1.69
C GLY A 17 2.28 -12.24 2.77
N ILE A 18 1.15 -11.79 3.33
CA ILE A 18 1.12 -10.83 4.44
C ILE A 18 1.70 -11.48 5.69
N LYS A 19 1.18 -12.65 6.06
CA LYS A 19 1.62 -13.40 7.24
C LYS A 19 3.12 -13.72 7.19
N LYS A 20 3.65 -14.06 6.02
CA LYS A 20 5.08 -14.30 5.80
C LYS A 20 5.93 -13.06 6.08
N GLY A 21 5.45 -11.86 5.75
CA GLY A 21 6.14 -10.60 6.01
C GLY A 21 6.16 -10.17 7.49
N ILE A 22 5.10 -10.53 8.24
CA ILE A 22 4.89 -10.09 9.63
C ILE A 22 5.38 -11.15 10.63
N ALA A 23 5.20 -12.44 10.32
CA ALA A 23 5.31 -13.55 11.27
C ALA A 23 6.73 -13.93 11.70
N THR A 24 7.77 -13.25 11.21
CA THR A 24 9.15 -13.68 11.46
C THR A 24 9.60 -13.62 12.93
N LYS A 25 8.88 -12.94 13.83
CA LYS A 25 9.26 -12.85 15.26
C LYS A 25 8.14 -12.94 16.30
N GLY A 26 6.88 -12.99 15.90
CA GLY A 26 5.73 -13.45 16.68
C GLY A 26 5.33 -12.74 17.96
N LYS A 27 6.14 -11.84 18.53
CA LYS A 27 5.80 -11.11 19.76
C LYS A 27 6.44 -9.73 19.77
N SER A 28 5.60 -8.72 19.92
CA SER A 28 6.01 -7.34 20.19
C SER A 28 5.38 -6.90 21.52
N ASN A 29 6.08 -6.03 22.25
CA ASN A 29 5.53 -5.39 23.45
C ASN A 29 4.74 -4.12 23.13
N MET A 30 4.59 -3.79 21.84
CA MET A 30 3.76 -2.65 21.41
C MET A 30 2.29 -3.04 21.48
N GLU A 31 1.48 -2.21 22.12
CA GLU A 31 0.04 -2.46 22.36
C GLU A 31 -0.73 -2.62 21.02
N GLU A 32 -0.40 -1.78 20.04
CA GLU A 32 -1.04 -1.78 18.73
C GLU A 32 -0.74 -3.04 17.90
N TYR A 33 0.38 -3.72 18.18
CA TYR A 33 0.80 -4.89 17.42
C TYR A 33 -0.25 -6.00 17.42
N GLY A 34 -0.84 -6.28 18.59
CA GLY A 34 -1.91 -7.27 18.72
C GLY A 34 -3.19 -6.90 17.98
N THR A 35 -3.53 -5.61 17.98
CA THR A 35 -4.71 -5.08 17.27
C THR A 35 -4.56 -5.20 15.77
N ILE A 36 -3.38 -4.88 15.25
CA ILE A 36 -3.11 -5.00 13.81
C ILE A 36 -3.10 -6.44 13.35
N LEU A 37 -2.52 -7.36 14.14
CA LEU A 37 -2.58 -8.79 13.81
C LEU A 37 -4.02 -9.30 13.70
N LYS A 38 -4.89 -8.92 14.64
CA LYS A 38 -6.32 -9.27 14.57
C LYS A 38 -7.00 -8.65 13.34
N ALA A 39 -6.68 -7.41 13.02
CA ALA A 39 -7.21 -6.77 11.81
C ALA A 39 -6.80 -7.54 10.54
N ILE A 40 -5.55 -8.02 10.47
CA ILE A 40 -5.07 -8.84 9.34
C ILE A 40 -5.74 -10.22 9.32
N ASP A 41 -5.91 -10.86 10.47
CA ASP A 41 -6.61 -12.15 10.54
C ASP A 41 -8.06 -12.02 10.04
N ASN A 42 -8.72 -10.90 10.30
CA ASN A 42 -10.06 -10.60 9.81
C ASN A 42 -10.11 -10.32 8.28
N LEU A 43 -8.96 -10.17 7.61
CA LEU A 43 -8.87 -9.99 6.16
C LEU A 43 -8.77 -11.32 5.38
N GLU A 44 -8.75 -12.48 6.06
CA GLU A 44 -8.54 -13.78 5.40
C GLU A 44 -9.51 -14.06 4.24
N ASP A 45 -10.74 -13.55 4.33
CA ASP A 45 -11.75 -13.73 3.29
C ASP A 45 -11.71 -12.64 2.19
N LYS A 46 -10.87 -11.61 2.32
CA LYS A 46 -10.90 -10.48 1.41
C LYS A 46 -10.04 -10.64 0.17
N GLN A 47 -8.81 -11.00 0.25
CA GLN A 47 -7.86 -11.27 -0.86
C GLN A 47 -8.34 -10.76 -2.23
N LEU A 48 -8.51 -9.42 -2.35
CA LEU A 48 -9.19 -8.80 -3.51
C LEU A 48 -8.43 -8.96 -4.82
N VAL A 49 -7.11 -9.15 -4.75
CA VAL A 49 -6.21 -9.42 -5.88
C VAL A 49 -5.25 -10.55 -5.48
N PRO A 50 -5.74 -11.80 -5.35
CA PRO A 50 -4.96 -12.92 -4.84
C PRO A 50 -3.79 -13.32 -5.73
N GLU A 51 -3.74 -12.81 -6.96
CA GLU A 51 -2.61 -12.98 -7.87
C GLU A 51 -1.35 -12.27 -7.37
N ILE A 52 -1.48 -11.36 -6.39
CA ILE A 52 -0.36 -10.74 -5.69
C ILE A 52 0.04 -11.64 -4.53
N GLU A 53 1.21 -12.26 -4.63
CA GLU A 53 1.66 -13.29 -3.69
C GLU A 53 2.31 -12.76 -2.41
N ASN A 54 2.85 -11.53 -2.46
CA ASN A 54 3.61 -10.97 -1.35
C ASN A 54 3.21 -9.52 -1.07
N TYR A 55 3.35 -9.10 0.21
CA TYR A 55 3.06 -7.75 0.65
C TYR A 55 4.28 -7.13 1.33
N VAL A 56 4.64 -5.93 0.91
CA VAL A 56 5.75 -5.15 1.47
C VAL A 56 5.29 -3.73 1.74
N TYR A 57 5.63 -3.21 2.91
CA TYR A 57 5.23 -1.88 3.36
C TYR A 57 6.43 -1.17 3.98
N GLY A 58 6.73 0.06 3.57
CA GLY A 58 7.87 0.80 4.07
C GLY A 58 8.16 2.08 3.30
N GLN A 59 9.20 2.81 3.73
CA GLN A 59 9.63 4.09 3.15
C GLN A 59 10.93 4.02 2.36
N SER A 60 11.71 2.97 2.53
CA SER A 60 13.07 2.92 1.98
C SER A 60 13.23 1.76 1.02
N PHE A 61 13.68 2.08 -0.20
CA PHE A 61 14.01 1.07 -1.20
C PHE A 61 15.13 0.13 -0.73
N ASP A 62 16.08 0.62 0.07
CA ASP A 62 17.19 -0.20 0.58
C ASP A 62 16.75 -1.25 1.60
N GLU A 63 15.83 -0.89 2.51
CA GLU A 63 15.21 -1.87 3.42
C GLU A 63 14.36 -2.89 2.66
N LEU A 64 13.68 -2.41 1.63
CA LEU A 64 12.87 -3.21 0.73
C LEU A 64 13.71 -4.21 -0.05
N LYS A 65 14.87 -3.80 -0.57
CA LYS A 65 15.76 -4.64 -1.34
C LYS A 65 16.06 -5.94 -0.59
N GLN A 66 16.43 -5.86 0.69
CA GLN A 66 16.70 -7.05 1.50
C GLN A 66 15.49 -7.96 1.71
N ARG A 67 14.27 -7.40 1.68
CA ARG A 67 13.03 -8.17 1.77
C ARG A 67 12.63 -8.76 0.43
N ILE A 68 12.63 -7.94 -0.63
CA ILE A 68 12.23 -8.34 -1.99
C ILE A 68 13.21 -9.36 -2.58
N ASP A 69 14.49 -9.29 -2.27
CA ASP A 69 15.48 -10.29 -2.72
C ASP A 69 15.11 -11.72 -2.32
N LYS A 70 14.41 -11.87 -1.20
CA LYS A 70 13.95 -13.16 -0.66
C LYS A 70 12.57 -13.58 -1.17
N LEU A 71 11.88 -12.70 -1.90
CA LEU A 71 10.56 -12.98 -2.43
C LEU A 71 10.67 -13.62 -3.82
N ALA A 72 9.72 -14.47 -4.14
CA ALA A 72 9.49 -15.02 -5.47
C ALA A 72 8.10 -14.57 -5.93
N GLY A 73 7.89 -14.48 -7.24
CA GLY A 73 6.61 -14.14 -7.83
C GLY A 73 6.27 -12.65 -7.78
N SER A 74 4.99 -12.36 -7.64
CA SER A 74 4.46 -11.00 -7.60
C SER A 74 4.46 -10.41 -6.20
N PHE A 75 4.60 -9.09 -6.11
CA PHE A 75 4.50 -8.39 -4.84
C PHE A 75 3.79 -7.05 -4.98
N LEU A 76 3.08 -6.68 -3.92
CA LEU A 76 2.56 -5.33 -3.69
C LEU A 76 3.51 -4.62 -2.74
N PHE A 77 4.06 -3.51 -3.18
CA PHE A 77 4.83 -2.61 -2.35
C PHE A 77 4.08 -1.29 -2.17
N VAL A 78 3.85 -0.91 -0.93
CA VAL A 78 3.26 0.37 -0.57
C VAL A 78 4.30 1.23 0.11
N ASP A 79 4.72 2.28 -0.59
CA ASP A 79 5.58 3.34 -0.08
C ASP A 79 4.71 4.50 0.40
N TYR A 80 4.78 4.78 1.70
CA TYR A 80 4.17 5.94 2.31
C TYR A 80 5.20 7.06 2.37
N GLY A 81 5.22 7.90 1.34
CA GLY A 81 6.19 8.98 1.19
C GLY A 81 5.99 10.14 2.16
N GLU A 82 6.52 11.28 1.77
CA GLU A 82 6.50 12.52 2.54
C GLU A 82 5.08 13.02 2.81
N VAL A 83 4.93 13.68 3.95
CA VAL A 83 3.71 14.41 4.31
C VAL A 83 4.02 15.90 4.23
N ASP A 84 3.39 16.57 3.29
CA ASP A 84 3.42 18.03 3.16
C ASP A 84 2.28 18.62 3.99
N MET A 85 2.59 19.62 4.82
CA MET A 85 1.61 20.32 5.62
C MET A 85 1.59 21.82 5.23
N GLN A 86 0.44 22.31 4.83
CA GLN A 86 0.23 23.72 4.51
C GLN A 86 -0.78 24.34 5.47
N GLY A 87 -0.35 25.36 6.21
CA GLY A 87 -1.21 26.12 7.10
C GLY A 87 -1.89 27.29 6.39
N ASP A 88 -3.17 27.53 6.69
CA ASP A 88 -3.93 28.70 6.19
C ASP A 88 -3.68 30.00 6.98
N GLY A 89 -2.79 29.97 7.97
CA GLY A 89 -2.56 31.07 8.90
C GLY A 89 -3.60 31.22 10.00
N HIS A 90 -4.67 30.41 10.01
CA HIS A 90 -5.80 30.46 10.94
C HIS A 90 -6.00 29.20 11.78
N ARG A 91 -4.94 28.41 12.04
CA ARG A 91 -4.94 27.18 12.83
C ARG A 91 -5.49 25.92 12.12
N SER A 92 -5.77 25.96 10.84
CA SER A 92 -6.03 24.74 10.08
C SER A 92 -4.84 24.40 9.19
N PHE A 93 -4.58 23.09 9.05
CA PHE A 93 -3.53 22.58 8.20
C PHE A 93 -4.15 21.62 7.20
N GLU A 94 -3.80 21.79 5.93
CA GLU A 94 -4.06 20.80 4.90
C GLU A 94 -2.84 19.87 4.83
N CYS A 95 -3.08 18.59 4.99
CA CYS A 95 -2.04 17.58 4.89
C CYS A 95 -2.17 16.84 3.57
N THR A 96 -1.08 16.79 2.82
CA THR A 96 -0.98 15.99 1.60
C THR A 96 0.08 14.93 1.78
N GLN A 97 -0.29 13.66 1.70
CA GLN A 97 0.63 12.54 1.76
C GLN A 97 0.82 11.94 0.37
N ARG A 98 2.06 11.76 -0.04
CA ARG A 98 2.41 11.03 -1.25
C ARG A 98 2.46 9.54 -0.93
N ILE A 99 1.77 8.74 -1.74
CA ILE A 99 1.71 7.29 -1.61
C ILE A 99 2.03 6.69 -2.96
N ALA A 100 2.96 5.74 -3.00
CA ALA A 100 3.25 4.97 -4.19
C ALA A 100 2.86 3.50 -3.96
N VAL A 101 1.97 3.00 -4.79
CA VAL A 101 1.45 1.63 -4.73
C VAL A 101 1.99 0.86 -5.93
N THR A 102 3.05 0.11 -5.73
CA THR A 102 3.74 -0.63 -6.78
C THR A 102 3.32 -2.09 -6.79
N VAL A 103 2.87 -2.58 -7.93
CA VAL A 103 2.72 -4.01 -8.18
C VAL A 103 3.76 -4.43 -9.19
N ALA A 104 4.62 -5.34 -8.82
CA ALA A 104 5.67 -5.85 -9.69
C ALA A 104 5.82 -7.36 -9.59
N MET A 105 6.43 -7.94 -10.60
CA MET A 105 6.74 -9.36 -10.69
C MET A 105 8.24 -9.55 -10.86
N LYS A 106 8.80 -10.42 -10.03
CA LYS A 106 10.21 -10.81 -10.13
C LYS A 106 10.36 -11.84 -11.24
N LEU A 107 11.28 -11.59 -12.15
CA LEU A 107 11.62 -12.47 -13.26
C LEU A 107 13.01 -13.06 -13.07
N SER A 108 13.34 -14.07 -13.86
CA SER A 108 14.71 -14.59 -13.92
C SER A 108 15.64 -13.59 -14.61
N ASP A 109 16.94 -13.68 -14.32
CA ASP A 109 17.98 -12.84 -14.94
C ASP A 109 18.00 -12.98 -16.47
N ASN A 110 17.60 -14.13 -16.97
CA ASN A 110 17.58 -14.47 -18.40
C ASN A 110 16.21 -14.24 -19.04
N ALA A 111 15.28 -13.54 -18.37
CA ALA A 111 13.96 -13.28 -18.91
C ALA A 111 14.05 -12.55 -20.25
N ASP A 112 13.38 -13.09 -21.26
CA ASP A 112 13.30 -12.52 -22.58
C ASP A 112 12.33 -11.34 -22.66
N MET A 113 12.22 -10.72 -23.84
CA MET A 113 11.34 -9.59 -24.08
C MET A 113 9.88 -9.97 -23.89
N LEU A 114 9.47 -11.16 -24.28
CA LEU A 114 8.07 -11.61 -24.19
C LEU A 114 7.67 -11.87 -22.74
N GLU A 115 8.54 -12.48 -21.95
CA GLU A 115 8.31 -12.69 -20.52
C GLU A 115 8.16 -11.36 -19.78
N ARG A 116 8.98 -10.35 -20.10
CA ARG A 116 8.87 -9.00 -19.54
C ARG A 116 7.57 -8.32 -19.94
N MET A 117 7.14 -8.47 -21.21
CA MET A 117 5.86 -7.94 -21.69
C MET A 117 4.68 -8.58 -20.97
N ILE A 118 4.68 -9.90 -20.78
CA ILE A 118 3.65 -10.63 -20.04
C ILE A 118 3.60 -10.17 -18.58
N ALA A 119 4.76 -10.02 -17.93
CA ALA A 119 4.83 -9.53 -16.55
C ALA A 119 4.26 -8.10 -16.43
N ASN A 120 4.62 -7.21 -17.36
CA ASN A 120 4.09 -5.85 -17.37
C ASN A 120 2.56 -5.82 -17.59
N ASP A 121 2.03 -6.62 -18.52
CA ASP A 121 0.60 -6.69 -18.76
C ASP A 121 -0.17 -7.21 -17.53
N ARG A 122 0.29 -8.31 -16.93
CA ARG A 122 -0.31 -8.88 -15.71
C ARG A 122 -0.30 -7.89 -14.54
N THR A 123 0.83 -7.25 -14.29
CA THR A 123 0.96 -6.29 -13.19
C THR A 123 0.14 -5.02 -13.41
N LEU A 124 -0.02 -4.55 -14.65
CA LEU A 124 -0.91 -3.46 -14.99
C LEU A 124 -2.38 -3.81 -14.69
N GLN A 125 -2.81 -5.03 -15.02
CA GLN A 125 -4.15 -5.51 -14.69
C GLN A 125 -4.38 -5.57 -13.16
N MET A 126 -3.38 -6.00 -12.38
CA MET A 126 -3.46 -6.01 -10.91
C MET A 126 -3.57 -4.58 -10.35
N VAL A 127 -2.75 -3.62 -10.85
CA VAL A 127 -2.85 -2.20 -10.46
C VAL A 127 -4.22 -1.63 -10.81
N ALA A 128 -4.75 -1.95 -11.98
CA ALA A 128 -6.08 -1.50 -12.40
C ALA A 128 -7.18 -2.04 -11.46
N LYS A 129 -7.08 -3.30 -11.01
CA LYS A 129 -8.01 -3.86 -10.01
C LYS A 129 -7.91 -3.10 -8.68
N ILE A 130 -6.71 -2.83 -8.18
CA ILE A 130 -6.51 -2.03 -6.95
C ILE A 130 -7.13 -0.65 -7.11
N HIS A 131 -6.86 0.04 -8.20
CA HIS A 131 -7.42 1.36 -8.47
C HIS A 131 -8.96 1.35 -8.52
N ALA A 132 -9.56 0.35 -9.17
CA ALA A 132 -11.01 0.21 -9.22
C ALA A 132 -11.63 0.03 -7.81
N HIS A 133 -10.97 -0.72 -6.93
CA HIS A 133 -11.40 -0.85 -5.54
C HIS A 133 -11.26 0.47 -4.76
N LEU A 134 -10.13 1.18 -4.93
CA LEU A 134 -9.93 2.50 -4.34
C LEU A 134 -11.05 3.47 -4.75
N MET A 135 -11.39 3.51 -6.04
CA MET A 135 -12.48 4.36 -6.55
C MET A 135 -13.83 4.01 -5.90
N ALA A 136 -14.16 2.71 -5.85
CA ALA A 136 -15.41 2.26 -5.25
C ALA A 136 -15.50 2.58 -3.75
N ASP A 137 -14.40 2.46 -3.01
CA ASP A 137 -14.35 2.77 -1.58
C ASP A 137 -14.38 4.28 -1.33
N ALA A 138 -13.75 5.09 -2.18
CA ALA A 138 -13.85 6.55 -2.13
C ALA A 138 -15.30 7.02 -2.38
N GLU A 139 -16.00 6.43 -3.33
CA GLU A 139 -17.42 6.73 -3.60
C GLU A 139 -18.34 6.36 -2.44
N ARG A 140 -18.02 5.29 -1.71
CA ARG A 140 -18.78 4.86 -0.51
C ARG A 140 -18.42 5.64 0.75
N GLY A 141 -17.40 6.51 0.71
CA GLY A 141 -16.89 7.22 1.87
C GLY A 141 -16.11 6.35 2.86
N ASN A 142 -15.65 5.18 2.44
CA ASN A 142 -14.85 4.27 3.27
C ASN A 142 -13.40 4.73 3.47
N LEU A 143 -12.91 5.62 2.59
CA LEU A 143 -11.54 6.16 2.64
C LEU A 143 -11.54 7.51 3.35
N TYR A 144 -11.72 7.53 4.67
CA TYR A 144 -11.73 8.75 5.45
C TYR A 144 -10.39 9.51 5.50
N TRP A 145 -9.31 8.83 5.15
CA TRP A 145 -7.95 9.36 5.11
C TRP A 145 -7.52 9.87 3.73
N MET A 146 -8.41 9.76 2.74
CA MET A 146 -8.15 10.18 1.37
C MET A 146 -9.43 10.75 0.77
N ASP A 147 -9.33 11.88 0.10
CA ASP A 147 -10.44 12.45 -0.64
C ASP A 147 -10.64 11.75 -2.01
N ARG A 148 -11.80 11.97 -2.62
CA ARG A 148 -12.13 11.38 -3.91
C ARG A 148 -11.20 11.87 -5.02
N ASP A 149 -10.79 13.14 -4.98
CA ASP A 149 -9.95 13.74 -6.01
C ASP A 149 -8.57 13.09 -6.03
N SER A 150 -8.05 12.69 -4.87
CA SER A 150 -6.78 11.97 -4.74
C SER A 150 -6.77 10.63 -5.47
N VAL A 151 -7.91 9.95 -5.54
CA VAL A 151 -8.04 8.66 -6.24
C VAL A 151 -8.34 8.86 -7.73
N THR A 152 -9.08 9.93 -8.06
CA THR A 152 -9.46 10.23 -9.45
C THR A 152 -8.27 10.79 -10.24
N ASN A 153 -7.47 11.65 -9.60
CA ASN A 153 -6.32 12.33 -10.21
C ASN A 153 -5.01 11.65 -9.81
N CYS A 154 -4.86 10.40 -10.20
CA CYS A 154 -3.66 9.60 -9.95
C CYS A 154 -2.92 9.29 -11.25
N GLU A 155 -1.67 8.91 -11.15
CA GLU A 155 -0.83 8.50 -12.27
C GLU A 155 -0.43 7.04 -12.13
N ILE A 156 -0.39 6.31 -13.25
CA ILE A 156 0.18 4.97 -13.32
C ILE A 156 1.45 5.06 -14.15
N VAL A 157 2.60 4.80 -13.53
CA VAL A 157 3.91 4.88 -14.16
C VAL A 157 4.60 3.52 -14.19
N PRO A 158 5.40 3.22 -15.23
CA PRO A 158 6.14 1.96 -15.28
C PRO A 158 7.14 1.86 -14.13
N PHE A 159 7.23 0.66 -13.54
CA PHE A 159 8.24 0.31 -12.55
C PHE A 159 9.20 -0.71 -13.13
N VAL A 160 10.49 -0.37 -13.13
CA VAL A 160 11.56 -1.28 -13.55
C VAL A 160 12.70 -1.18 -12.54
N SER A 161 13.06 -2.28 -11.94
CA SER A 161 14.24 -2.39 -11.08
C SER A 161 15.16 -3.48 -11.62
N ALA A 162 16.29 -3.06 -12.18
CA ALA A 162 17.31 -3.99 -12.67
C ALA A 162 17.92 -4.80 -11.52
N GLU A 163 18.14 -4.17 -10.36
CA GLU A 163 18.73 -4.82 -9.19
C GLU A 163 17.83 -5.90 -8.58
N LEU A 164 16.52 -5.72 -8.66
CA LEU A 164 15.53 -6.66 -8.14
C LEU A 164 15.01 -7.62 -9.20
N HIS A 165 15.48 -7.50 -10.44
CA HIS A 165 14.95 -8.23 -11.61
C HIS A 165 13.42 -8.16 -11.67
N SER A 166 12.86 -6.98 -11.38
CA SER A 166 11.41 -6.79 -11.19
C SER A 166 10.85 -5.78 -12.17
N TYR A 167 9.68 -6.12 -12.72
CA TYR A 167 8.96 -5.34 -13.71
C TYR A 167 7.50 -5.19 -13.30
N GLY A 168 6.95 -3.99 -13.49
CA GLY A 168 5.57 -3.74 -13.10
C GLY A 168 5.17 -2.29 -13.25
N TRP A 169 4.24 -1.84 -12.39
CA TRP A 169 3.65 -0.51 -12.44
C TRP A 169 3.43 0.04 -11.05
N THR A 170 3.56 1.34 -10.94
CA THR A 170 3.31 2.11 -9.72
C THR A 170 2.13 3.04 -9.92
N LEU A 171 1.14 2.94 -9.06
CA LEU A 171 0.06 3.90 -8.91
C LEU A 171 0.51 4.98 -7.93
N MET A 172 0.62 6.22 -8.41
CA MET A 172 1.02 7.38 -7.63
C MET A 172 -0.21 8.13 -7.15
N LEU A 173 -0.35 8.26 -5.83
CA LEU A 173 -1.47 8.93 -5.17
C LEU A 173 -0.96 10.12 -4.36
N SER A 174 -1.72 11.20 -4.36
CA SER A 174 -1.50 12.35 -3.47
C SER A 174 -2.70 12.45 -2.54
N ALA A 175 -2.66 11.70 -1.44
CA ALA A 175 -3.76 11.68 -0.49
C ALA A 175 -3.84 13.01 0.26
N LYS A 176 -4.90 13.75 0.01
CA LYS A 176 -5.30 14.90 0.81
C LYS A 176 -6.21 14.40 1.91
N GLY A 177 -5.84 14.64 3.12
CA GLY A 177 -6.55 14.14 4.29
C GLY A 177 -6.82 15.18 5.34
N ALA A 178 -7.55 14.78 6.37
CA ALA A 178 -7.79 15.59 7.54
C ALA A 178 -6.46 15.97 8.21
N ASP A 179 -6.46 17.12 8.85
CA ASP A 179 -5.35 17.62 9.66
C ASP A 179 -4.86 16.54 10.64
N ILE A 180 -3.69 15.96 10.35
CA ILE A 180 -3.09 14.92 11.22
C ILE A 180 -2.62 15.49 12.56
N LEU A 181 -2.53 16.81 12.68
CA LEU A 181 -2.23 17.50 13.93
C LEU A 181 -3.48 17.79 14.77
N ASP A 182 -4.68 17.57 14.23
CA ASP A 182 -5.91 17.69 15.02
C ASP A 182 -6.07 16.48 15.95
N THR A 183 -5.45 16.60 17.12
CA THR A 183 -5.51 15.59 18.18
C THR A 183 -6.94 15.34 18.70
N HIS A 184 -7.88 16.28 18.50
CA HIS A 184 -9.28 16.11 18.87
C HIS A 184 -10.02 15.14 17.94
N GLN A 185 -9.65 15.11 16.66
CA GLN A 185 -10.19 14.11 15.73
C GLN A 185 -9.68 12.70 16.05
N LEU A 186 -8.41 12.56 16.42
CA LEU A 186 -7.82 11.30 16.89
C LEU A 186 -8.54 10.77 18.13
N ALA A 187 -8.77 11.62 19.14
CA ALA A 187 -9.48 11.24 20.35
C ALA A 187 -10.93 10.81 20.09
N ARG A 188 -11.65 11.49 19.15
CA ARG A 188 -13.01 11.13 18.77
C ARG A 188 -13.12 9.78 18.05
N ARG A 189 -12.08 9.35 17.35
CA ARG A 189 -12.04 8.04 16.68
C ARG A 189 -11.83 6.92 17.67
N LEU A 190 -10.89 7.09 18.60
CA LEU A 190 -10.64 6.11 19.67
C LEU A 190 -11.81 5.88 20.62
N MET A 191 -12.76 6.85 20.69
CA MET A 191 -13.97 6.73 21.52
C MET A 191 -15.18 6.11 20.76
N ARG A 192 -15.04 5.79 19.45
CA ARG A 192 -16.13 5.21 18.65
C ARG A 192 -15.96 3.71 18.38
N GLU A 193 -14.88 3.12 18.80
CA GLU A 193 -14.63 1.68 18.87
C GLU A 193 -14.90 1.13 20.28
#